data_e830e15545251e7d2c882a02871e2d7e
#
_entry.id   e830e15545251e7d2c882a02871e2d7e
#
_cell.length_a   1.000
_cell.length_b   1.000
_cell.length_c   1.000
_cell.angle_alpha   90.00
_cell.angle_beta   90.00
_cell.angle_gamma   90.00
#
_symmetry.space_group_name_H-M   'P 1'
#
loop_
_entity.id
_entity.type
_entity.pdbx_description
1 polymer ?
#
loop_
_entity_poly.entity_id
_entity_poly.type
_entity_poly.pdbx_seq_one_letter_code
_entity_poly.pdbx_strand_id
1 'polypeptide(L)'
;MSTWKNWAGNQRANPLKVHEPECESDIVAVVGYATALQQRVKVVGSGHSFTAIAVAPDHLVKMSRYNKVVSIDAEKLEVTVESGIVISDLNKYLDKAGFAMPNLGDVTYQTISGALSTSTHGTGALRTGLAAQITAFRLVVASGEVLSCSPTENAEVFHCGRVGLGALGVLSTITLRIVPAFRLQAIEEPMRVDALLADIERHIADNDFFEFYWIPHTGWALTKRNNVTQLPADPPARFKTWFNKMFMENIAFGALCYVGRLLPRLIPRLSKALPSTGRTEYVNASHQIFASKRIVRFYEMEYSIRRDAVVEALNRVRKMVDEKGFLLNFPVEVRFTAGDDIPLSTGSGRDNAYIAVHVFKGMKYEPYFREVEAIMSDYDGRPHWGKIHFKSAVELERLYPDWKRYIEVRNRLDPEGVFTNDYLRRVLGR
;
A
#
# COMPACT_ATOMS: atom_id res chain seq x y z
N MET A 1 18.23 17.20 18.18
CA MET A 1 17.21 16.13 17.97
C MET A 1 16.88 16.05 16.50
N SER A 2 16.93 14.86 15.88
CA SER A 2 16.65 14.70 14.45
C SER A 2 15.14 14.57 14.24
N THR A 3 14.51 15.55 13.58
CA THR A 3 13.09 15.48 13.22
C THR A 3 12.90 14.50 12.06
N TRP A 4 12.11 13.46 12.26
CA TRP A 4 11.65 12.58 11.18
C TRP A 4 10.38 13.15 10.54
N LYS A 5 10.23 12.98 9.22
CA LYS A 5 9.02 13.33 8.45
C LYS A 5 8.71 12.20 7.47
N ASN A 6 7.41 11.89 7.31
CA ASN A 6 6.98 10.95 6.27
C ASN A 6 7.09 11.56 4.86
N TRP A 7 6.92 10.72 3.82
CA TRP A 7 7.01 11.14 2.42
C TRP A 7 6.05 12.30 2.06
N ALA A 8 4.80 12.25 2.49
CA ALA A 8 3.82 13.30 2.23
C ALA A 8 4.10 14.59 3.04
N GLY A 9 4.85 14.49 4.14
CA GLY A 9 5.19 15.60 5.04
C GLY A 9 4.05 16.03 5.96
N ASN A 10 3.01 15.19 6.10
CA ASN A 10 1.88 15.42 7.02
C ASN A 10 2.07 14.76 8.40
N GLN A 11 3.08 13.89 8.54
CA GLN A 11 3.43 13.27 9.82
C GLN A 11 4.86 13.65 10.21
N ARG A 12 5.09 13.87 11.51
CA ARG A 12 6.39 14.23 12.07
C ARG A 12 6.61 13.52 13.40
N ALA A 13 7.85 13.17 13.71
CA ALA A 13 8.27 12.66 15.00
C ALA A 13 9.56 13.34 15.43
N ASN A 14 9.70 13.57 16.75
CA ASN A 14 10.93 14.03 17.38
C ASN A 14 11.35 12.99 18.43
N PRO A 15 11.80 11.80 18.01
CA PRO A 15 12.14 10.72 18.93
C PRO A 15 13.32 11.14 19.82
N LEU A 16 13.38 10.59 21.03
CA LEU A 16 14.51 10.73 21.94
C LEU A 16 15.78 10.17 21.31
N LYS A 17 15.65 9.00 20.64
CA LYS A 17 16.77 8.34 19.97
C LYS A 17 16.34 7.69 18.65
N VAL A 18 17.22 7.75 17.66
CA VAL A 18 17.12 7.05 16.40
C VAL A 18 18.14 5.92 16.37
N HIS A 19 17.69 4.71 16.00
CA HIS A 19 18.53 3.51 15.89
C HIS A 19 18.53 3.02 14.45
N GLU A 20 19.68 2.53 14.00
CA GLU A 20 19.88 1.96 12.65
C GLU A 20 20.57 0.59 12.80
N PRO A 21 19.81 -0.48 13.14
CA PRO A 21 20.36 -1.81 13.33
C PRO A 21 20.97 -2.37 12.04
N GLU A 22 22.06 -3.14 12.22
CA GLU A 22 22.75 -3.83 11.11
C GLU A 22 22.59 -5.36 11.20
N CYS A 23 22.09 -5.87 12.34
CA CYS A 23 21.82 -7.28 12.57
C CYS A 23 20.63 -7.46 13.52
N GLU A 24 20.13 -8.70 13.64
CA GLU A 24 18.99 -9.05 14.51
C GLU A 24 19.30 -8.77 15.98
N SER A 25 20.53 -9.01 16.43
CA SER A 25 20.93 -8.72 17.81
C SER A 25 20.85 -7.24 18.19
N ASP A 26 21.08 -6.34 17.22
CA ASP A 26 20.89 -4.89 17.44
C ASP A 26 19.40 -4.56 17.67
N ILE A 27 18.51 -5.21 16.91
CA ILE A 27 17.06 -5.05 17.10
C ILE A 27 16.65 -5.51 18.48
N VAL A 28 17.12 -6.70 18.92
CA VAL A 28 16.89 -7.24 20.25
C VAL A 28 17.39 -6.28 21.33
N ALA A 29 18.61 -5.75 21.18
CA ALA A 29 19.18 -4.79 22.13
C ALA A 29 18.36 -3.50 22.24
N VAL A 30 17.87 -2.96 21.11
CA VAL A 30 17.01 -1.75 21.12
C VAL A 30 15.68 -2.02 21.81
N VAL A 31 15.02 -3.15 21.51
CA VAL A 31 13.74 -3.52 22.13
C VAL A 31 13.93 -3.73 23.62
N GLY A 32 14.92 -4.54 24.03
CA GLY A 32 15.20 -4.80 25.46
C GLY A 32 15.52 -3.51 26.24
N TYR A 33 16.32 -2.61 25.64
CA TYR A 33 16.62 -1.31 26.25
C TYR A 33 15.36 -0.46 26.46
N ALA A 34 14.51 -0.36 25.45
CA ALA A 34 13.28 0.42 25.53
C ALA A 34 12.29 -0.18 26.54
N THR A 35 12.14 -1.50 26.55
CA THR A 35 11.28 -2.22 27.51
C THR A 35 11.72 -1.99 28.94
N ALA A 36 13.02 -2.09 29.22
CA ALA A 36 13.58 -1.85 30.56
C ALA A 36 13.33 -0.41 31.06
N LEU A 37 13.23 0.56 30.16
CA LEU A 37 12.94 1.96 30.47
C LEU A 37 11.44 2.31 30.38
N GLN A 38 10.57 1.35 30.09
CA GLN A 38 9.14 1.58 29.81
C GLN A 38 8.91 2.63 28.70
N GLN A 39 9.78 2.64 27.70
CA GLN A 39 9.74 3.52 26.56
C GLN A 39 9.21 2.79 25.30
N ARG A 40 8.71 3.53 24.37
CA ARG A 40 8.06 3.02 23.17
C ARG A 40 8.98 2.99 21.98
N VAL A 41 8.81 1.95 21.16
CA VAL A 41 9.58 1.74 19.93
C VAL A 41 8.64 1.78 18.72
N LYS A 42 8.98 2.54 17.70
CA LYS A 42 8.34 2.43 16.39
C LYS A 42 9.37 2.19 15.32
N VAL A 43 9.07 1.22 14.46
CA VAL A 43 9.87 0.93 13.27
C VAL A 43 9.36 1.77 12.12
N VAL A 44 10.27 2.33 11.34
CA VAL A 44 9.97 3.01 10.10
C VAL A 44 10.76 2.42 8.96
N GLY A 45 10.06 2.14 7.86
CA GLY A 45 10.67 1.87 6.56
C GLY A 45 10.94 3.17 5.80
N SER A 46 10.47 3.26 4.56
CA SER A 46 10.64 4.45 3.71
C SER A 46 9.70 5.61 4.05
N GLY A 47 8.81 5.45 5.02
CA GLY A 47 7.90 6.52 5.49
C GLY A 47 6.80 6.90 4.49
N HIS A 48 6.29 5.94 3.72
CA HIS A 48 5.23 6.19 2.73
C HIS A 48 3.81 6.22 3.30
N SER A 49 3.57 5.75 4.52
CA SER A 49 2.25 5.83 5.16
C SER A 49 1.84 7.28 5.43
N PHE A 50 0.58 7.61 5.14
CA PHE A 50 -0.01 8.93 5.40
C PHE A 50 -0.55 9.06 6.83
N THR A 51 -0.72 7.94 7.53
CA THR A 51 -1.11 7.90 8.94
C THR A 51 0.09 8.04 9.87
N ALA A 52 -0.18 8.29 11.15
CA ALA A 52 0.85 8.38 12.19
C ALA A 52 1.37 7.00 12.66
N ILE A 53 1.15 5.92 11.91
CA ILE A 53 1.50 4.54 12.28
C ILE A 53 2.97 4.37 12.68
N ALA A 54 3.89 5.09 12.02
CA ALA A 54 5.32 5.06 12.28
C ALA A 54 5.83 6.23 13.13
N VAL A 55 4.96 7.07 13.67
CA VAL A 55 5.35 8.17 14.55
C VAL A 55 5.84 7.60 15.88
N ALA A 56 7.13 7.80 16.17
CA ALA A 56 7.79 7.31 17.37
C ALA A 56 7.78 8.38 18.45
N PRO A 57 7.23 8.12 19.66
CA PRO A 57 7.35 9.04 20.76
C PRO A 57 8.78 9.03 21.38
N ASP A 58 9.39 7.84 21.53
CA ASP A 58 10.68 7.70 22.23
C ASP A 58 11.78 7.17 21.30
N HIS A 59 11.66 5.94 20.80
CA HIS A 59 12.67 5.29 19.95
C HIS A 59 12.16 5.06 18.54
N LEU A 60 12.89 5.60 17.56
CA LEU A 60 12.66 5.35 16.14
C LEU A 60 13.70 4.38 15.61
N VAL A 61 13.27 3.22 15.11
CA VAL A 61 14.14 2.23 14.49
C VAL A 61 14.01 2.33 12.97
N LYS A 62 15.09 2.66 12.29
CA LYS A 62 15.20 2.70 10.83
C LYS A 62 15.90 1.44 10.35
N MET A 63 15.23 0.67 9.51
CA MET A 63 15.77 -0.60 9.00
C MET A 63 16.68 -0.44 7.77
N SER A 64 17.15 0.78 7.49
CA SER A 64 17.91 1.11 6.27
C SER A 64 19.24 0.38 6.11
N ARG A 65 19.85 -0.12 7.21
CA ARG A 65 21.08 -0.90 7.20
C ARG A 65 20.88 -2.40 7.31
N TYR A 66 19.63 -2.85 7.55
CA TYR A 66 19.23 -4.25 7.67
C TYR A 66 18.32 -4.60 6.47
N ASN A 67 18.93 -4.74 5.28
CA ASN A 67 18.23 -4.67 4.00
C ASN A 67 18.75 -5.65 2.92
N LYS A 68 19.36 -6.76 3.31
CA LYS A 68 19.95 -7.74 2.39
C LYS A 68 18.96 -8.83 1.99
N VAL A 69 19.20 -9.46 0.85
CA VAL A 69 18.67 -10.78 0.54
C VAL A 69 19.53 -11.80 1.27
N VAL A 70 18.88 -12.63 2.10
CA VAL A 70 19.55 -13.67 2.90
C VAL A 70 19.76 -14.92 2.08
N SER A 71 18.70 -15.42 1.41
CA SER A 71 18.75 -16.63 0.59
C SER A 71 17.61 -16.67 -0.43
N ILE A 72 17.83 -17.44 -1.52
CA ILE A 72 16.77 -17.90 -2.42
C ILE A 72 16.75 -19.42 -2.39
N ASP A 73 15.58 -20.00 -2.14
CA ASP A 73 15.30 -21.42 -2.31
C ASP A 73 14.51 -21.59 -3.62
N ALA A 74 15.23 -22.00 -4.68
CA ALA A 74 14.65 -22.13 -6.00
C ALA A 74 13.70 -23.34 -6.12
N GLU A 75 13.84 -24.36 -5.27
CA GLU A 75 12.98 -25.53 -5.27
C GLU A 75 11.63 -25.23 -4.62
N LYS A 76 11.66 -24.48 -3.51
CA LYS A 76 10.44 -24.04 -2.81
C LYS A 76 9.82 -22.77 -3.41
N LEU A 77 10.53 -22.12 -4.32
CA LEU A 77 10.17 -20.80 -4.85
C LEU A 77 9.97 -19.77 -3.72
N GLU A 78 10.98 -19.64 -2.87
CA GLU A 78 10.98 -18.74 -1.73
C GLU A 78 12.24 -17.87 -1.71
N VAL A 79 12.08 -16.63 -1.22
CA VAL A 79 13.17 -15.72 -0.90
C VAL A 79 13.09 -15.28 0.55
N THR A 80 14.19 -15.39 1.29
CA THR A 80 14.30 -14.82 2.64
C THR A 80 15.10 -13.54 2.58
N VAL A 81 14.56 -12.49 3.18
CA VAL A 81 15.12 -11.14 3.17
C VAL A 81 15.15 -10.51 4.55
N GLU A 82 16.08 -9.61 4.76
CA GLU A 82 16.04 -8.68 5.89
C GLU A 82 14.90 -7.66 5.69
N SER A 83 14.21 -7.32 6.77
CA SER A 83 12.92 -6.61 6.71
C SER A 83 13.00 -5.19 6.16
N GLY A 84 14.19 -4.58 6.16
CA GLY A 84 14.45 -3.23 5.65
C GLY A 84 14.69 -3.14 4.14
N ILE A 85 14.74 -4.26 3.42
CA ILE A 85 14.96 -4.22 1.97
C ILE A 85 13.84 -3.45 1.26
N VAL A 86 14.21 -2.59 0.32
CA VAL A 86 13.24 -1.84 -0.49
C VAL A 86 12.73 -2.73 -1.62
N ILE A 87 11.43 -2.72 -1.87
CA ILE A 87 10.78 -3.59 -2.87
C ILE A 87 11.43 -3.43 -4.26
N SER A 88 11.82 -2.21 -4.66
CA SER A 88 12.51 -2.00 -5.94
C SER A 88 13.87 -2.69 -6.03
N ASP A 89 14.58 -2.81 -4.91
CA ASP A 89 15.89 -3.46 -4.89
C ASP A 89 15.74 -4.98 -4.80
N LEU A 90 14.75 -5.47 -4.06
CA LEU A 90 14.35 -6.87 -4.08
C LEU A 90 13.97 -7.31 -5.50
N ASN A 91 13.14 -6.54 -6.20
CA ASN A 91 12.73 -6.86 -7.58
C ASN A 91 13.92 -6.95 -8.54
N LYS A 92 14.88 -6.01 -8.45
CA LYS A 92 16.11 -6.06 -9.27
C LYS A 92 16.97 -7.30 -8.97
N TYR A 93 17.02 -7.70 -7.68
CA TYR A 93 17.75 -8.90 -7.27
C TYR A 93 17.08 -10.16 -7.82
N LEU A 94 15.76 -10.27 -7.65
CA LEU A 94 14.97 -11.41 -8.14
C LEU A 94 15.03 -11.54 -9.66
N ASP A 95 14.88 -10.45 -10.40
CA ASP A 95 14.94 -10.41 -11.86
C ASP A 95 16.29 -10.96 -12.39
N LYS A 96 17.41 -10.53 -11.77
CA LYS A 96 18.74 -11.08 -12.10
C LYS A 96 18.89 -12.56 -11.79
N ALA A 97 18.15 -13.06 -10.80
CA ALA A 97 18.14 -14.47 -10.41
C ALA A 97 17.12 -15.31 -11.20
N GLY A 98 16.37 -14.71 -12.13
CA GLY A 98 15.34 -15.39 -12.93
C GLY A 98 14.00 -15.54 -12.23
N PHE A 99 13.72 -14.75 -11.18
CA PHE A 99 12.49 -14.79 -10.40
C PHE A 99 11.76 -13.44 -10.37
N ALA A 100 10.53 -13.45 -9.88
CA ALA A 100 9.70 -12.27 -9.68
C ALA A 100 8.78 -12.42 -8.47
N MET A 101 8.31 -11.30 -7.93
CA MET A 101 7.14 -11.27 -7.04
C MET A 101 5.88 -11.57 -7.85
N PRO A 102 4.93 -12.40 -7.34
CA PRO A 102 3.71 -12.78 -8.10
C PRO A 102 2.73 -11.62 -8.33
N ASN A 103 2.76 -10.61 -7.48
CA ASN A 103 1.98 -9.38 -7.59
C ASN A 103 2.71 -8.22 -6.89
N LEU A 104 2.49 -7.00 -7.34
CA LEU A 104 3.09 -5.78 -6.77
C LEU A 104 2.09 -4.63 -6.78
N GLY A 105 2.23 -3.71 -5.81
CA GLY A 105 1.68 -2.36 -5.94
C GLY A 105 2.53 -1.50 -6.87
N ASP A 106 2.01 -0.32 -7.25
CA ASP A 106 2.74 0.58 -8.17
C ASP A 106 3.88 1.36 -7.47
N VAL A 107 3.83 1.54 -6.16
CA VAL A 107 4.87 2.20 -5.37
C VAL A 107 5.86 1.16 -4.82
N THR A 108 7.05 1.08 -5.40
CA THR A 108 8.09 0.10 -5.02
C THR A 108 9.23 0.67 -4.17
N TYR A 109 9.12 1.91 -3.74
CA TYR A 109 10.08 2.56 -2.83
C TYR A 109 9.82 2.25 -1.35
N GLN A 110 8.80 1.48 -1.04
CA GLN A 110 8.52 1.00 0.32
C GLN A 110 9.52 -0.09 0.71
N THR A 111 9.85 -0.17 2.01
CA THR A 111 10.47 -1.38 2.55
C THR A 111 9.46 -2.51 2.56
N ILE A 112 9.94 -3.75 2.41
CA ILE A 112 9.07 -4.92 2.38
C ILE A 112 8.24 -5.03 3.66
N SER A 113 8.86 -4.92 4.84
CA SER A 113 8.14 -4.99 6.12
C SER A 113 7.08 -3.90 6.28
N GLY A 114 7.39 -2.67 5.83
CA GLY A 114 6.44 -1.55 5.90
C GLY A 114 5.21 -1.77 5.01
N ALA A 115 5.41 -2.29 3.80
CA ALA A 115 4.32 -2.61 2.87
C ALA A 115 3.43 -3.74 3.41
N LEU A 116 4.05 -4.84 3.86
CA LEU A 116 3.34 -6.00 4.40
C LEU A 116 2.54 -5.65 5.65
N SER A 117 3.16 -4.93 6.60
CA SER A 117 2.53 -4.57 7.88
C SER A 117 1.28 -3.69 7.73
N THR A 118 1.11 -2.99 6.61
CA THR A 118 -0.04 -2.10 6.36
C THR A 118 -1.02 -2.63 5.31
N SER A 119 -0.92 -3.91 4.96
CA SER A 119 -1.80 -4.57 3.97
C SER A 119 -1.70 -3.96 2.56
N THR A 120 -0.49 -3.61 2.12
CA THR A 120 -0.26 -3.13 0.74
C THR A 120 -0.66 -4.22 -0.26
N HIS A 121 -1.33 -3.80 -1.33
CA HIS A 121 -1.79 -4.69 -2.40
C HIS A 121 -1.48 -4.12 -3.79
N GLY A 122 -1.55 -4.97 -4.79
CA GLY A 122 -1.57 -4.61 -6.20
C GLY A 122 -3.00 -4.63 -6.76
N THR A 123 -3.16 -5.14 -7.96
CA THR A 123 -4.44 -5.44 -8.58
C THR A 123 -4.45 -6.85 -9.14
N GLY A 124 -5.63 -7.37 -9.50
CA GLY A 124 -5.87 -8.68 -10.08
C GLY A 124 -6.90 -9.48 -9.28
N ALA A 125 -8.03 -9.81 -9.90
CA ALA A 125 -9.17 -10.46 -9.23
C ALA A 125 -8.87 -11.85 -8.66
N LEU A 126 -7.83 -12.52 -9.18
CA LEU A 126 -7.32 -13.80 -8.68
C LEU A 126 -6.04 -13.65 -7.85
N ARG A 127 -5.65 -12.43 -7.49
CA ARG A 127 -4.44 -12.12 -6.75
C ARG A 127 -4.79 -11.49 -5.41
N THR A 128 -4.10 -11.94 -4.37
CA THR A 128 -4.22 -11.40 -3.01
C THR A 128 -3.28 -10.21 -2.79
N GLY A 129 -3.39 -9.56 -1.62
CA GLY A 129 -2.43 -8.57 -1.17
C GLY A 129 -1.02 -9.15 -0.98
N LEU A 130 -0.01 -8.27 -0.84
CA LEU A 130 1.38 -8.69 -0.70
C LEU A 130 1.62 -9.54 0.56
N ALA A 131 0.90 -9.29 1.65
CA ALA A 131 1.05 -10.02 2.90
C ALA A 131 0.71 -11.52 2.79
N ALA A 132 -0.13 -11.92 1.83
CA ALA A 132 -0.44 -13.33 1.57
C ALA A 132 0.72 -14.09 0.89
N GLN A 133 1.76 -13.38 0.44
CA GLN A 133 2.97 -14.01 -0.09
C GLN A 133 3.95 -14.47 1.00
N ILE A 134 3.73 -14.05 2.26
CA ILE A 134 4.59 -14.44 3.39
C ILE A 134 4.39 -15.91 3.70
N THR A 135 5.49 -16.67 3.73
CA THR A 135 5.53 -18.08 4.14
C THR A 135 6.16 -18.28 5.52
N ALA A 136 7.04 -17.37 5.95
CA ALA A 136 7.61 -17.34 7.29
C ALA A 136 8.14 -15.94 7.63
N PHE A 137 8.35 -15.68 8.92
CA PHE A 137 9.09 -14.50 9.38
C PHE A 137 9.70 -14.73 10.76
N ARG A 138 10.68 -13.89 11.11
CA ARG A 138 11.21 -13.78 12.49
C ARG A 138 10.73 -12.46 13.08
N LEU A 139 10.27 -12.51 14.34
CA LEU A 139 9.68 -11.39 15.07
C LEU A 139 10.37 -11.18 16.40
N VAL A 140 10.93 -10.00 16.63
CA VAL A 140 11.44 -9.60 17.96
C VAL A 140 10.28 -8.98 18.75
N VAL A 141 9.83 -9.67 19.81
CA VAL A 141 8.70 -9.25 20.66
C VAL A 141 9.17 -8.38 21.84
N ALA A 142 8.24 -7.82 22.61
CA ALA A 142 8.54 -6.85 23.67
C ALA A 142 9.46 -7.42 24.78
N SER A 143 9.44 -8.72 25.03
CA SER A 143 10.38 -9.38 25.96
C SER A 143 11.84 -9.40 25.47
N GLY A 144 12.10 -9.07 24.19
CA GLY A 144 13.39 -9.26 23.53
C GLY A 144 13.57 -10.66 22.94
N GLU A 145 12.63 -11.56 23.14
CA GLU A 145 12.63 -12.89 22.50
C GLU A 145 12.46 -12.76 20.99
N VAL A 146 13.08 -13.66 20.22
CA VAL A 146 12.94 -13.77 18.78
C VAL A 146 12.12 -15.01 18.44
N LEU A 147 10.90 -14.78 17.94
CA LEU A 147 10.02 -15.85 17.52
C LEU A 147 10.22 -16.17 16.04
N SER A 148 10.41 -17.45 15.71
CA SER A 148 10.26 -17.97 14.35
C SER A 148 8.79 -18.29 14.13
N CYS A 149 8.20 -17.72 13.07
CA CYS A 149 6.77 -17.81 12.79
C CYS A 149 6.53 -18.35 11.38
N SER A 150 5.73 -19.41 11.29
CA SER A 150 5.31 -20.07 10.05
C SER A 150 3.93 -20.71 10.26
N PRO A 151 3.30 -21.29 9.23
CA PRO A 151 2.05 -22.03 9.41
C PRO A 151 2.12 -23.18 10.41
N THR A 152 3.33 -23.70 10.71
CA THR A 152 3.57 -24.84 11.62
C THR A 152 4.31 -24.48 12.89
N GLU A 153 4.87 -23.26 12.99
CA GLU A 153 5.61 -22.79 14.16
C GLU A 153 5.10 -21.41 14.58
N ASN A 154 4.71 -21.24 15.84
CA ASN A 154 4.02 -20.04 16.31
C ASN A 154 2.88 -19.60 15.38
N ALA A 155 2.07 -20.58 14.90
CA ALA A 155 1.09 -20.43 13.83
C ALA A 155 0.09 -19.28 14.06
N GLU A 156 -0.32 -19.05 15.30
CA GLU A 156 -1.23 -17.97 15.64
C GLU A 156 -0.58 -16.59 15.49
N VAL A 157 0.69 -16.46 15.92
CA VAL A 157 1.50 -15.25 15.72
C VAL A 157 1.77 -15.03 14.24
N PHE A 158 2.08 -16.11 13.50
CA PHE A 158 2.22 -16.05 12.06
C PHE A 158 0.95 -15.51 11.38
N HIS A 159 -0.19 -16.04 11.74
CA HIS A 159 -1.48 -15.65 11.16
C HIS A 159 -1.77 -14.15 11.38
N CYS A 160 -1.56 -13.63 12.59
CA CYS A 160 -1.77 -12.22 12.93
C CYS A 160 -0.64 -11.30 12.43
N GLY A 161 0.60 -11.79 12.40
CA GLY A 161 1.79 -10.98 12.13
C GLY A 161 2.00 -10.62 10.66
N ARG A 162 1.35 -11.34 9.72
CA ARG A 162 1.44 -11.00 8.27
C ARG A 162 0.95 -9.58 7.97
N VAL A 163 -0.06 -9.09 8.71
CA VAL A 163 -0.47 -7.67 8.74
C VAL A 163 -0.47 -7.22 10.20
N GLY A 164 0.71 -7.03 10.77
CA GLY A 164 0.91 -6.79 12.20
C GLY A 164 0.89 -5.32 12.62
N LEU A 165 0.77 -4.37 11.71
CA LEU A 165 0.76 -2.91 11.96
C LEU A 165 1.98 -2.40 12.76
N GLY A 166 3.04 -3.22 12.91
CA GLY A 166 4.15 -2.95 13.81
C GLY A 166 3.72 -2.84 15.28
N ALA A 167 2.67 -3.57 15.68
CA ALA A 167 2.10 -3.59 17.03
C ALA A 167 2.35 -4.92 17.77
N LEU A 168 2.86 -5.95 17.09
CA LEU A 168 3.18 -7.26 17.67
C LEU A 168 4.66 -7.41 18.00
N GLY A 169 5.51 -6.59 17.40
CA GLY A 169 6.96 -6.68 17.49
C GLY A 169 7.65 -6.05 16.28
N VAL A 170 8.96 -6.27 16.20
CA VAL A 170 9.80 -5.84 15.08
C VAL A 170 10.07 -7.04 14.18
N LEU A 171 9.60 -7.00 12.93
CA LEU A 171 9.96 -7.99 11.91
C LEU A 171 11.46 -7.90 11.64
N SER A 172 12.18 -9.01 11.83
CA SER A 172 13.60 -9.14 11.54
C SER A 172 13.80 -9.65 10.11
N THR A 173 13.53 -10.91 9.83
CA THR A 173 13.57 -11.47 8.48
C THR A 173 12.18 -11.91 8.02
N ILE A 174 12.00 -11.93 6.70
CA ILE A 174 10.74 -12.31 6.08
C ILE A 174 11.03 -13.27 4.93
N THR A 175 10.32 -14.39 4.87
CA THR A 175 10.35 -15.32 3.76
C THR A 175 9.09 -15.13 2.91
N LEU A 176 9.29 -14.94 1.62
CA LEU A 176 8.23 -14.63 0.66
C LEU A 176 8.20 -15.65 -0.46
N ARG A 177 7.00 -16.01 -0.90
CA ARG A 177 6.81 -16.76 -2.13
C ARG A 177 7.23 -15.92 -3.32
N ILE A 178 7.95 -16.54 -4.23
CA ILE A 178 8.35 -15.97 -5.53
C ILE A 178 7.88 -16.90 -6.66
N VAL A 179 7.95 -16.41 -7.87
CA VAL A 179 7.61 -17.17 -9.09
C VAL A 179 8.74 -17.01 -10.11
N PRO A 180 8.86 -17.88 -11.12
CA PRO A 180 9.75 -17.64 -12.26
C PRO A 180 9.48 -16.26 -12.86
N ALA A 181 10.52 -15.59 -13.33
CA ALA A 181 10.40 -14.29 -13.97
C ALA A 181 9.43 -14.35 -15.16
N PHE A 182 8.52 -13.39 -15.24
CA PHE A 182 7.50 -13.33 -16.27
C PHE A 182 7.36 -11.93 -16.86
N ARG A 183 6.80 -11.88 -18.06
CA ARG A 183 6.51 -10.63 -18.75
C ARG A 183 5.02 -10.33 -18.74
N LEU A 184 4.71 -9.08 -18.83
CA LEU A 184 3.36 -8.57 -19.00
C LEU A 184 3.25 -7.79 -20.31
N GLN A 185 2.13 -7.97 -20.99
CA GLN A 185 1.66 -7.05 -22.02
C GLN A 185 0.77 -6.01 -21.33
N ALA A 186 1.23 -4.78 -21.34
CA ALA A 186 0.49 -3.64 -20.76
C ALA A 186 -0.27 -2.93 -21.85
N ILE A 187 -1.57 -2.69 -21.63
CA ILE A 187 -2.45 -1.90 -22.49
C ILE A 187 -3.07 -0.82 -21.64
N GLU A 188 -2.80 0.44 -21.99
CA GLU A 188 -3.39 1.60 -21.35
C GLU A 188 -4.21 2.37 -22.39
N GLU A 189 -5.49 2.61 -22.10
CA GLU A 189 -6.37 3.39 -22.99
C GLU A 189 -7.48 4.08 -22.22
N PRO A 190 -7.91 5.27 -22.67
CA PRO A 190 -9.07 5.96 -22.11
C PRO A 190 -10.37 5.27 -22.54
N MET A 191 -11.32 5.20 -21.59
CA MET A 191 -12.67 4.71 -21.82
C MET A 191 -13.71 5.66 -21.19
N ARG A 192 -14.92 5.69 -21.76
CA ARG A 192 -16.05 6.35 -21.10
C ARG A 192 -16.36 5.60 -19.80
N VAL A 193 -16.38 6.32 -18.67
CA VAL A 193 -16.53 5.69 -17.35
C VAL A 193 -17.87 4.93 -17.23
N ASP A 194 -18.95 5.42 -17.84
CA ASP A 194 -20.24 4.75 -17.76
C ASP A 194 -20.25 3.43 -18.56
N ALA A 195 -19.59 3.40 -19.74
CA ALA A 195 -19.41 2.17 -20.51
C ALA A 195 -18.50 1.18 -19.81
N LEU A 196 -17.43 1.66 -19.18
CA LEU A 196 -16.54 0.83 -18.35
C LEU A 196 -17.28 0.17 -17.20
N LEU A 197 -18.07 0.94 -16.43
CA LEU A 197 -18.81 0.43 -15.29
C LEU A 197 -19.96 -0.51 -15.67
N ALA A 198 -20.55 -0.32 -16.86
CA ALA A 198 -21.60 -1.21 -17.36
C ALA A 198 -21.08 -2.64 -17.66
N ASP A 199 -19.77 -2.79 -17.96
CA ASP A 199 -19.15 -4.07 -18.33
C ASP A 199 -17.97 -4.43 -17.42
N ILE A 200 -17.99 -3.92 -16.17
CA ILE A 200 -16.82 -3.98 -15.26
C ILE A 200 -16.39 -5.43 -14.96
N GLU A 201 -17.32 -6.33 -14.72
CA GLU A 201 -17.02 -7.73 -14.41
C GLU A 201 -16.30 -8.44 -15.57
N ARG A 202 -16.64 -8.10 -16.81
CA ARG A 202 -15.92 -8.62 -17.97
C ARG A 202 -14.50 -8.07 -18.04
N HIS A 203 -14.29 -6.77 -17.81
CA HIS A 203 -12.94 -6.21 -17.75
C HIS A 203 -12.08 -6.86 -16.68
N ILE A 204 -12.66 -7.19 -15.53
CA ILE A 204 -12.00 -7.88 -14.43
C ILE A 204 -11.67 -9.33 -14.84
N ALA A 205 -12.63 -10.06 -15.43
CA ALA A 205 -12.46 -11.47 -15.78
C ALA A 205 -11.49 -11.71 -16.93
N ASP A 206 -11.47 -10.81 -17.92
CA ASP A 206 -10.66 -10.94 -19.13
C ASP A 206 -9.18 -10.54 -18.93
N ASN A 207 -8.79 -10.06 -17.74
CA ASN A 207 -7.43 -9.57 -17.51
C ASN A 207 -6.82 -10.12 -16.22
N ASP A 208 -5.54 -10.51 -16.27
CA ASP A 208 -4.79 -10.97 -15.09
C ASP A 208 -4.66 -9.86 -14.04
N PHE A 209 -4.44 -8.63 -14.51
CA PHE A 209 -4.27 -7.44 -13.67
C PHE A 209 -5.02 -6.28 -14.34
N PHE A 210 -6.11 -5.86 -13.73
CA PHE A 210 -6.96 -4.78 -14.21
C PHE A 210 -7.09 -3.69 -13.15
N GLU A 211 -6.91 -2.45 -13.56
CA GLU A 211 -7.16 -1.25 -12.76
C GLU A 211 -7.61 -0.11 -13.65
N PHE A 212 -8.27 0.90 -13.05
CA PHE A 212 -8.61 2.09 -13.79
C PHE A 212 -8.57 3.34 -12.90
N TYR A 213 -8.48 4.49 -13.55
CA TYR A 213 -8.40 5.81 -12.92
C TYR A 213 -9.51 6.69 -13.46
N TRP A 214 -10.59 6.90 -12.69
CA TRP A 214 -11.59 7.87 -13.05
C TRP A 214 -11.02 9.29 -12.91
N ILE A 215 -11.20 10.13 -13.96
CA ILE A 215 -10.75 11.52 -13.99
C ILE A 215 -11.93 12.41 -13.57
N PRO A 216 -11.93 13.00 -12.36
CA PRO A 216 -13.00 13.87 -11.88
C PRO A 216 -13.29 15.03 -12.84
N HIS A 217 -14.53 15.51 -12.88
CA HIS A 217 -15.04 16.56 -13.80
C HIS A 217 -15.03 16.18 -15.26
N THR A 218 -14.83 14.89 -15.57
CA THR A 218 -14.92 14.34 -16.92
C THR A 218 -15.74 13.05 -16.92
N GLY A 219 -16.22 12.65 -18.09
CA GLY A 219 -16.86 11.32 -18.28
C GLY A 219 -15.85 10.23 -18.68
N TRP A 220 -14.54 10.37 -18.33
CA TRP A 220 -13.48 9.48 -18.78
C TRP A 220 -12.76 8.80 -17.62
N ALA A 221 -12.30 7.59 -17.90
CA ALA A 221 -11.36 6.86 -17.08
C ALA A 221 -10.18 6.39 -17.95
N LEU A 222 -8.98 6.36 -17.39
CA LEU A 222 -7.84 5.66 -17.97
C LEU A 222 -7.84 4.22 -17.46
N THR A 223 -7.95 3.23 -18.34
CA THR A 223 -7.86 1.81 -17.99
C THR A 223 -6.45 1.30 -18.19
N LYS A 224 -6.03 0.40 -17.31
CA LYS A 224 -4.78 -0.35 -17.43
C LYS A 224 -5.10 -1.84 -17.34
N ARG A 225 -4.67 -2.58 -18.37
CA ARG A 225 -4.82 -4.03 -18.50
C ARG A 225 -3.45 -4.62 -18.69
N ASN A 226 -3.04 -5.48 -17.78
CA ASN A 226 -1.74 -6.13 -17.85
C ASN A 226 -1.95 -7.64 -17.82
N ASN A 227 -1.54 -8.33 -18.87
CA ASN A 227 -1.73 -9.77 -19.03
C ASN A 227 -0.39 -10.47 -19.17
N VAL A 228 -0.27 -11.65 -18.55
CA VAL A 228 0.92 -12.49 -18.68
C VAL A 228 1.09 -12.91 -20.14
N THR A 229 2.32 -12.80 -20.65
CA THR A 229 2.60 -13.07 -22.06
C THR A 229 3.94 -13.75 -22.27
N GLN A 230 4.03 -14.53 -23.37
CA GLN A 230 5.28 -15.10 -23.87
C GLN A 230 5.92 -14.24 -24.96
N LEU A 231 5.29 -13.17 -25.37
CA LEU A 231 5.84 -12.25 -26.37
C LEU A 231 7.21 -11.71 -25.92
N PRO A 232 8.12 -11.41 -26.84
CA PRO A 232 9.40 -10.80 -26.51
C PRO A 232 9.17 -9.40 -25.90
N ALA A 233 10.09 -8.99 -25.04
CA ALA A 233 10.04 -7.63 -24.48
C ALA A 233 10.18 -6.59 -25.61
N ASP A 234 9.26 -5.66 -25.64
CA ASP A 234 9.24 -4.50 -26.57
C ASP A 234 8.90 -3.23 -25.76
N PRO A 235 9.80 -2.83 -24.86
CA PRO A 235 9.58 -1.60 -24.10
C PRO A 235 9.69 -0.37 -25.02
N PRO A 236 8.92 0.68 -24.73
CA PRO A 236 9.05 1.94 -25.48
C PRO A 236 10.48 2.47 -25.41
N ALA A 237 10.92 3.16 -26.47
CA ALA A 237 12.25 3.79 -26.51
C ALA A 237 12.50 4.61 -25.23
N ARG A 238 13.75 4.59 -24.71
CA ARG A 238 14.12 5.23 -23.43
C ARG A 238 13.67 6.69 -23.35
N PHE A 239 13.78 7.44 -24.44
CA PHE A 239 13.31 8.84 -24.48
C PHE A 239 11.78 8.91 -24.34
N LYS A 240 11.00 8.07 -25.06
CA LYS A 240 9.54 8.02 -24.96
C LYS A 240 9.09 7.61 -23.54
N THR A 241 9.78 6.64 -22.93
CA THR A 241 9.53 6.24 -21.55
C THR A 241 9.80 7.39 -20.58
N TRP A 242 10.93 8.09 -20.72
CA TRP A 242 11.25 9.23 -19.88
C TRP A 242 10.23 10.37 -20.08
N PHE A 243 9.89 10.68 -21.34
CA PHE A 243 8.92 11.74 -21.65
C PHE A 243 7.55 11.42 -21.03
N ASN A 244 7.02 10.23 -21.21
CA ASN A 244 5.71 9.87 -20.66
C ASN A 244 5.76 9.76 -19.11
N LYS A 245 6.61 8.89 -18.57
CA LYS A 245 6.64 8.58 -17.14
C LYS A 245 7.25 9.69 -16.27
N MET A 246 8.20 10.44 -16.77
CA MET A 246 8.84 11.50 -15.99
C MET A 246 8.26 12.87 -16.30
N PHE A 247 8.21 13.27 -17.59
CA PHE A 247 7.76 14.61 -17.94
C PHE A 247 6.24 14.73 -17.82
N MET A 248 5.46 13.88 -18.51
CA MET A 248 3.99 14.00 -18.52
C MET A 248 3.35 13.62 -17.18
N GLU A 249 3.64 12.42 -16.63
CA GLU A 249 3.00 11.92 -15.42
C GLU A 249 3.47 12.60 -14.13
N ASN A 250 4.64 13.25 -14.14
CA ASN A 250 5.16 13.89 -12.93
C ASN A 250 5.35 15.40 -13.09
N ILE A 251 6.13 15.88 -14.07
CA ILE A 251 6.43 17.31 -14.18
C ILE A 251 5.20 18.08 -14.67
N ALA A 252 4.65 17.71 -15.82
CA ALA A 252 3.50 18.42 -16.42
C ALA A 252 2.24 18.27 -15.52
N PHE A 253 1.97 17.04 -15.04
CA PHE A 253 0.87 16.80 -14.13
C PHE A 253 1.05 17.55 -12.79
N GLY A 254 2.27 17.59 -12.24
CA GLY A 254 2.57 18.36 -11.03
C GLY A 254 2.38 19.86 -11.21
N ALA A 255 2.80 20.41 -12.36
CA ALA A 255 2.54 21.82 -12.71
C ALA A 255 1.03 22.11 -12.81
N LEU A 256 0.29 21.21 -13.45
CA LEU A 256 -1.16 21.29 -13.58
C LEU A 256 -1.86 21.26 -12.20
N CYS A 257 -1.44 20.38 -11.31
CA CYS A 257 -1.92 20.31 -9.93
C CYS A 257 -1.58 21.60 -9.15
N TYR A 258 -0.39 22.15 -9.35
CA TYR A 258 0.01 23.40 -8.71
C TYR A 258 -0.83 24.59 -9.16
N VAL A 259 -1.09 24.72 -10.48
CA VAL A 259 -2.00 25.74 -11.01
C VAL A 259 -3.41 25.56 -10.46
N GLY A 260 -3.93 24.30 -10.43
CA GLY A 260 -5.22 24.00 -9.83
C GLY A 260 -5.30 24.34 -8.34
N ARG A 261 -4.21 24.19 -7.59
CA ARG A 261 -4.14 24.63 -6.18
C ARG A 261 -4.25 26.13 -6.03
N LEU A 262 -3.59 26.91 -6.90
CA LEU A 262 -3.62 28.39 -6.84
C LEU A 262 -4.96 28.94 -7.36
N LEU A 263 -5.53 28.31 -8.39
CA LEU A 263 -6.75 28.72 -9.05
C LEU A 263 -7.75 27.55 -9.13
N PRO A 264 -8.38 27.15 -8.01
CA PRO A 264 -9.20 25.93 -7.95
C PRO A 264 -10.34 25.91 -8.97
N ARG A 265 -10.94 27.08 -9.31
CA ARG A 265 -12.01 27.19 -10.30
C ARG A 265 -11.60 26.75 -11.71
N LEU A 266 -10.30 26.66 -12.01
CA LEU A 266 -9.80 26.18 -13.28
C LEU A 266 -9.72 24.63 -13.33
N ILE A 267 -9.77 23.93 -12.20
CA ILE A 267 -9.60 22.47 -12.16
C ILE A 267 -10.50 21.72 -13.15
N PRO A 268 -11.81 21.99 -13.27
CA PRO A 268 -12.65 21.26 -14.23
C PRO A 268 -12.24 21.48 -15.70
N ARG A 269 -11.64 22.64 -16.02
CA ARG A 269 -11.10 22.89 -17.37
C ARG A 269 -9.77 22.17 -17.57
N LEU A 270 -8.91 22.19 -16.56
CA LEU A 270 -7.61 21.51 -16.57
C LEU A 270 -7.77 19.99 -16.64
N SER A 271 -8.73 19.40 -15.93
CA SER A 271 -9.04 17.97 -16.02
C SER A 271 -9.43 17.53 -17.43
N LYS A 272 -10.15 18.38 -18.18
CA LYS A 272 -10.51 18.12 -19.58
C LYS A 272 -9.31 18.20 -20.56
N ALA A 273 -8.23 18.85 -20.16
CA ALA A 273 -6.99 18.93 -20.94
C ALA A 273 -6.05 17.73 -20.69
N LEU A 274 -6.35 16.86 -19.73
CA LEU A 274 -5.61 15.60 -19.55
C LEU A 274 -5.84 14.73 -20.80
N PRO A 275 -4.80 14.04 -21.29
CA PRO A 275 -4.91 13.22 -22.49
C PRO A 275 -6.00 12.15 -22.31
N SER A 276 -7.05 12.28 -23.10
CA SER A 276 -8.14 11.30 -23.17
C SER A 276 -8.05 10.44 -24.41
N THR A 277 -6.97 10.58 -25.17
CA THR A 277 -6.81 9.93 -26.47
C THR A 277 -5.45 9.23 -26.55
N GLY A 278 -5.48 8.04 -27.07
CA GLY A 278 -4.32 7.24 -27.39
C GLY A 278 -4.25 5.95 -26.58
N ARG A 279 -4.13 4.84 -27.31
CA ARG A 279 -3.81 3.54 -26.74
C ARG A 279 -2.30 3.40 -26.70
N THR A 280 -1.78 3.00 -25.56
CA THR A 280 -0.38 2.60 -25.40
C THR A 280 -0.35 1.10 -25.15
N GLU A 281 0.52 0.40 -25.87
CA GLU A 281 0.69 -1.04 -25.74
C GLU A 281 2.18 -1.37 -25.81
N TYR A 282 2.67 -2.21 -24.87
CA TYR A 282 4.07 -2.66 -24.84
C TYR A 282 4.23 -3.89 -23.94
N VAL A 283 5.34 -4.60 -24.11
CA VAL A 283 5.70 -5.79 -23.31
C VAL A 283 6.97 -5.51 -22.54
N ASN A 284 6.96 -5.83 -21.23
CA ASN A 284 8.16 -5.71 -20.41
C ASN A 284 8.15 -6.72 -19.25
N ALA A 285 9.26 -6.82 -18.50
CA ALA A 285 9.31 -7.56 -17.26
C ALA A 285 8.25 -7.07 -16.27
N SER A 286 7.61 -7.99 -15.54
CA SER A 286 6.45 -7.70 -14.68
C SER A 286 6.68 -6.52 -13.73
N HIS A 287 7.83 -6.49 -13.04
CA HIS A 287 8.17 -5.43 -12.10
C HIS A 287 8.35 -4.05 -12.74
N GLN A 288 8.67 -3.97 -14.05
CA GLN A 288 8.78 -2.72 -14.80
C GLN A 288 7.42 -2.16 -15.25
N ILE A 289 6.41 -3.03 -15.32
CA ILE A 289 5.04 -2.67 -15.68
C ILE A 289 4.25 -2.27 -14.44
N PHE A 290 4.34 -3.06 -13.37
CA PHE A 290 3.65 -2.74 -12.12
C PHE A 290 4.10 -1.41 -11.51
N ALA A 291 5.42 -1.14 -11.53
CA ALA A 291 5.99 -0.01 -10.82
C ALA A 291 5.92 1.30 -11.62
N SER A 292 5.49 2.37 -10.96
CA SER A 292 5.60 3.73 -11.48
C SER A 292 6.31 4.65 -10.51
N LYS A 293 7.07 5.62 -11.04
CA LYS A 293 7.77 6.61 -10.24
C LYS A 293 6.81 7.76 -9.91
N ARG A 294 6.52 7.98 -8.64
CA ARG A 294 5.67 9.07 -8.15
C ARG A 294 6.54 10.17 -7.50
N ILE A 295 6.60 11.36 -8.11
CA ILE A 295 7.30 12.54 -7.58
C ILE A 295 6.31 13.56 -7.03
N VAL A 296 5.15 13.67 -7.66
CA VAL A 296 4.09 14.58 -7.22
C VAL A 296 3.56 14.11 -5.86
N ARG A 297 3.63 14.99 -4.86
CA ARG A 297 3.19 14.66 -3.50
C ARG A 297 1.71 14.96 -3.33
N PHE A 298 1.01 14.05 -2.66
CA PHE A 298 -0.43 14.13 -2.40
C PHE A 298 -0.76 13.60 -1.00
N TYR A 299 -2.01 13.73 -0.61
CA TYR A 299 -2.65 13.01 0.48
C TYR A 299 -3.59 11.97 -0.11
N GLU A 300 -3.71 10.82 0.55
CA GLU A 300 -4.46 9.70 0.01
C GLU A 300 -5.29 9.04 1.09
N MET A 301 -6.52 8.68 0.72
CA MET A 301 -7.43 7.80 1.44
C MET A 301 -7.80 6.66 0.51
N GLU A 302 -7.89 5.44 1.05
CA GLU A 302 -8.26 4.26 0.29
C GLU A 302 -9.10 3.33 1.15
N TYR A 303 -10.16 2.81 0.57
CA TYR A 303 -11.07 1.85 1.18
C TYR A 303 -11.23 0.61 0.33
N SER A 304 -11.19 -0.56 0.99
CA SER A 304 -11.59 -1.85 0.46
C SER A 304 -13.06 -2.07 0.75
N ILE A 305 -13.86 -2.32 -0.28
CA ILE A 305 -15.27 -2.73 -0.20
C ILE A 305 -15.45 -4.07 -0.90
N ARG A 306 -16.61 -4.72 -0.74
CA ARG A 306 -16.94 -5.89 -1.54
C ARG A 306 -16.90 -5.55 -3.03
N ARG A 307 -16.35 -6.46 -3.85
CA ARG A 307 -16.18 -6.23 -5.29
C ARG A 307 -17.50 -5.91 -5.99
N ASP A 308 -18.57 -6.61 -5.64
CA ASP A 308 -19.90 -6.44 -6.23
C ASP A 308 -20.55 -5.06 -5.95
N ALA A 309 -20.07 -4.32 -4.94
CA ALA A 309 -20.55 -2.98 -4.61
C ALA A 309 -19.83 -1.84 -5.35
N VAL A 310 -18.78 -2.14 -6.13
CA VAL A 310 -17.88 -1.09 -6.69
C VAL A 310 -18.61 -0.09 -7.58
N VAL A 311 -19.51 -0.55 -8.44
CA VAL A 311 -20.24 0.30 -9.39
C VAL A 311 -21.11 1.32 -8.66
N GLU A 312 -21.89 0.84 -7.69
CA GLU A 312 -22.75 1.71 -6.87
C GLU A 312 -21.93 2.69 -6.04
N ALA A 313 -20.92 2.20 -5.30
CA ALA A 313 -20.07 3.02 -4.45
C ALA A 313 -19.36 4.12 -5.25
N LEU A 314 -18.76 3.78 -6.40
CA LEU A 314 -18.07 4.76 -7.24
C LEU A 314 -19.05 5.80 -7.82
N ASN A 315 -20.23 5.39 -8.25
CA ASN A 315 -21.26 6.32 -8.73
C ASN A 315 -21.73 7.27 -7.62
N ARG A 316 -21.85 6.79 -6.39
CA ARG A 316 -22.13 7.66 -5.22
C ARG A 316 -21.01 8.66 -4.97
N VAL A 317 -19.74 8.23 -5.08
CA VAL A 317 -18.59 9.16 -4.99
C VAL A 317 -18.64 10.21 -6.09
N ARG A 318 -18.89 9.82 -7.33
CA ARG A 318 -19.03 10.73 -8.48
C ARG A 318 -20.12 11.77 -8.23
N LYS A 319 -21.30 11.32 -7.87
CA LYS A 319 -22.46 12.16 -7.55
C LYS A 319 -22.15 13.15 -6.42
N MET A 320 -21.55 12.64 -5.33
CA MET A 320 -21.18 13.47 -4.18
C MET A 320 -20.16 14.56 -4.56
N VAL A 321 -19.17 14.25 -5.40
CA VAL A 321 -18.19 15.23 -5.90
C VAL A 321 -18.88 16.35 -6.66
N ASP A 322 -19.84 16.02 -7.55
CA ASP A 322 -20.56 17.01 -8.35
C ASP A 322 -21.54 17.84 -7.48
N GLU A 323 -22.34 17.21 -6.62
CA GLU A 323 -23.32 17.87 -5.77
C GLU A 323 -22.71 18.80 -4.72
N LYS A 324 -21.58 18.39 -4.12
CA LYS A 324 -20.87 19.20 -3.14
C LYS A 324 -19.84 20.17 -3.74
N GLY A 325 -19.63 20.09 -5.04
CA GLY A 325 -18.74 21.00 -5.78
C GLY A 325 -17.27 20.85 -5.39
N PHE A 326 -16.82 19.63 -5.04
CA PHE A 326 -15.40 19.39 -4.77
C PHE A 326 -14.56 19.55 -6.02
N LEU A 327 -13.51 20.36 -5.94
CA LEU A 327 -12.60 20.65 -7.06
C LEU A 327 -11.35 19.76 -6.94
N LEU A 328 -11.41 18.58 -7.57
CA LEU A 328 -10.40 17.52 -7.47
C LEU A 328 -9.49 17.54 -8.70
N ASN A 329 -8.19 17.60 -8.48
CA ASN A 329 -7.17 17.61 -9.52
C ASN A 329 -6.37 16.29 -9.62
N PHE A 330 -6.77 15.26 -8.88
CA PHE A 330 -6.23 13.91 -8.96
C PHE A 330 -7.31 12.91 -9.38
N PRO A 331 -6.93 11.86 -10.12
CA PRO A 331 -7.83 10.78 -10.45
C PRO A 331 -8.20 9.97 -9.19
N VAL A 332 -9.36 9.30 -9.28
CA VAL A 332 -9.77 8.26 -8.34
C VAL A 332 -9.36 6.92 -8.92
N GLU A 333 -8.55 6.19 -8.17
CA GLU A 333 -8.03 4.90 -8.58
C GLU A 333 -8.94 3.77 -8.10
N VAL A 334 -9.15 2.76 -8.95
CA VAL A 334 -9.93 1.57 -8.59
C VAL A 334 -9.14 0.32 -8.95
N ARG A 335 -8.98 -0.58 -7.96
CA ARG A 335 -8.27 -1.85 -8.07
C ARG A 335 -9.12 -3.01 -7.55
N PHE A 336 -8.69 -4.23 -7.86
CA PHE A 336 -9.41 -5.45 -7.48
C PHE A 336 -8.44 -6.49 -6.93
N THR A 337 -8.84 -7.21 -5.88
CA THR A 337 -8.07 -8.37 -5.38
C THR A 337 -9.00 -9.49 -4.94
N ALA A 338 -8.47 -10.72 -4.94
CA ALA A 338 -9.07 -11.83 -4.22
C ALA A 338 -8.99 -11.60 -2.71
N GLY A 339 -9.87 -12.28 -1.98
CA GLY A 339 -9.82 -12.35 -0.52
C GLY A 339 -8.63 -13.16 0.00
N ASP A 340 -8.28 -12.93 1.25
CA ASP A 340 -7.25 -13.67 1.98
C ASP A 340 -7.73 -14.06 3.39
N ASP A 341 -6.89 -14.79 4.14
CA ASP A 341 -7.18 -15.31 5.47
C ASP A 341 -6.53 -14.51 6.61
N ILE A 342 -5.99 -13.32 6.32
CA ILE A 342 -5.18 -12.58 7.28
C ILE A 342 -6.07 -11.67 8.15
N PRO A 343 -6.01 -11.75 9.48
CA PRO A 343 -6.94 -11.08 10.39
C PRO A 343 -7.17 -9.59 10.12
N LEU A 344 -6.10 -8.81 9.94
CA LEU A 344 -6.18 -7.37 9.69
C LEU A 344 -5.90 -6.97 8.24
N SER A 345 -5.90 -7.94 7.31
CA SER A 345 -5.84 -7.60 5.89
C SER A 345 -7.12 -6.89 5.47
N THR A 346 -6.97 -5.88 4.62
CA THR A 346 -8.13 -5.23 3.99
C THR A 346 -8.93 -6.20 3.14
N GLY A 347 -8.29 -7.29 2.67
CA GLY A 347 -8.87 -8.39 1.90
C GLY A 347 -9.43 -9.55 2.71
N SER A 348 -9.38 -9.51 4.06
CA SER A 348 -9.76 -10.64 4.92
C SER A 348 -11.17 -11.16 4.60
N GLY A 349 -11.25 -12.42 4.16
CA GLY A 349 -12.50 -13.17 4.01
C GLY A 349 -13.44 -12.75 2.87
N ARG A 350 -13.02 -11.87 1.94
CA ARG A 350 -13.86 -11.44 0.82
C ARG A 350 -13.06 -10.93 -0.36
N ASP A 351 -13.60 -11.07 -1.56
CA ASP A 351 -13.10 -10.40 -2.76
C ASP A 351 -13.39 -8.91 -2.70
N ASN A 352 -12.44 -8.10 -3.17
CA ASN A 352 -12.42 -6.68 -2.91
C ASN A 352 -12.33 -5.84 -4.18
N ALA A 353 -12.97 -4.67 -4.10
CA ALA A 353 -12.61 -3.50 -4.88
C ALA A 353 -12.04 -2.43 -3.94
N TYR A 354 -10.98 -1.80 -4.35
CA TYR A 354 -10.35 -0.68 -3.65
C TYR A 354 -10.67 0.62 -4.38
N ILE A 355 -11.11 1.61 -3.64
CA ILE A 355 -11.33 2.97 -4.16
C ILE A 355 -10.39 3.90 -3.43
N ALA A 356 -9.37 4.39 -4.16
CA ALA A 356 -8.36 5.30 -3.64
C ALA A 356 -8.60 6.71 -4.16
N VAL A 357 -8.67 7.67 -3.26
CA VAL A 357 -8.91 9.08 -3.53
C VAL A 357 -7.73 9.92 -3.09
N HIS A 358 -7.37 10.90 -3.90
CA HIS A 358 -6.16 11.67 -3.76
C HIS A 358 -6.44 13.18 -3.73
N VAL A 359 -5.66 13.92 -2.98
CA VAL A 359 -5.67 15.39 -2.96
C VAL A 359 -4.24 15.91 -3.02
N PHE A 360 -3.97 16.84 -3.93
CA PHE A 360 -2.63 17.43 -4.08
C PHE A 360 -2.13 18.07 -2.80
N LYS A 361 -0.86 17.86 -2.47
CA LYS A 361 -0.24 18.38 -1.24
C LYS A 361 -0.46 19.90 -1.08
N GLY A 362 -0.97 20.27 0.09
CA GLY A 362 -1.27 21.65 0.46
C GLY A 362 -2.69 22.13 0.10
N MET A 363 -3.51 21.27 -0.51
CA MET A 363 -4.96 21.48 -0.60
C MET A 363 -5.68 20.85 0.61
N LYS A 364 -6.87 21.34 0.93
CA LYS A 364 -7.70 20.80 2.02
C LYS A 364 -8.32 19.47 1.59
N TYR A 365 -7.94 18.39 2.24
CA TYR A 365 -8.45 17.03 1.92
C TYR A 365 -9.59 16.59 2.85
N GLU A 366 -9.61 17.06 4.10
CA GLU A 366 -10.46 16.49 5.16
C GLU A 366 -11.97 16.51 4.84
N PRO A 367 -12.59 17.60 4.34
CA PRO A 367 -14.01 17.58 4.00
C PRO A 367 -14.35 16.52 2.94
N TYR A 368 -13.52 16.41 1.89
CA TYR A 368 -13.72 15.42 0.83
C TYR A 368 -13.54 13.99 1.36
N PHE A 369 -12.48 13.75 2.13
CA PHE A 369 -12.20 12.42 2.66
C PHE A 369 -13.27 11.95 3.66
N ARG A 370 -13.85 12.86 4.47
CA ARG A 370 -14.96 12.49 5.35
C ARG A 370 -16.22 12.06 4.60
N GLU A 371 -16.53 12.71 3.49
CA GLU A 371 -17.66 12.32 2.64
C GLU A 371 -17.40 10.96 1.96
N VAL A 372 -16.18 10.73 1.47
CA VAL A 372 -15.80 9.42 0.91
C VAL A 372 -15.88 8.33 1.98
N GLU A 373 -15.33 8.57 3.19
CA GLU A 373 -15.39 7.62 4.30
C GLU A 373 -16.84 7.30 4.71
N ALA A 374 -17.73 8.30 4.71
CA ALA A 374 -19.14 8.08 4.99
C ALA A 374 -19.78 7.15 3.95
N ILE A 375 -19.53 7.38 2.66
CA ILE A 375 -20.00 6.51 1.58
C ILE A 375 -19.44 5.08 1.74
N MET A 376 -18.12 4.95 1.96
CA MET A 376 -17.47 3.64 2.10
C MET A 376 -17.99 2.88 3.34
N SER A 377 -18.39 3.59 4.40
CA SER A 377 -18.92 2.98 5.62
C SER A 377 -20.27 2.27 5.39
N ASP A 378 -21.06 2.73 4.43
CA ASP A 378 -22.33 2.07 4.06
C ASP A 378 -22.12 0.70 3.38
N TYR A 379 -20.89 0.41 2.94
CA TYR A 379 -20.47 -0.84 2.29
C TYR A 379 -19.51 -1.67 3.15
N ASP A 380 -19.50 -1.50 4.47
CA ASP A 380 -18.56 -2.14 5.39
C ASP A 380 -17.09 -1.95 4.91
N GLY A 381 -16.79 -0.74 4.47
CA GLY A 381 -15.48 -0.38 3.92
C GLY A 381 -14.37 -0.46 4.96
N ARG A 382 -13.29 -1.18 4.63
CA ARG A 382 -12.09 -1.31 5.44
C ARG A 382 -11.04 -0.33 4.96
N PRO A 383 -10.54 0.59 5.80
CA PRO A 383 -9.51 1.53 5.39
C PRO A 383 -8.17 0.81 5.20
N HIS A 384 -7.40 1.21 4.20
CA HIS A 384 -6.01 0.80 4.09
C HIS A 384 -5.20 1.45 5.24
N TRP A 385 -4.50 0.64 6.04
CA TRP A 385 -3.84 1.07 7.28
C TRP A 385 -2.79 2.18 7.11
N GLY A 386 -2.14 2.24 5.97
CA GLY A 386 -1.16 3.29 5.62
C GLY A 386 -1.77 4.56 5.04
N LYS A 387 -3.08 4.58 4.74
CA LYS A 387 -3.79 5.71 4.12
C LYS A 387 -4.61 6.48 5.15
N ILE A 388 -4.97 7.72 4.86
CA ILE A 388 -5.73 8.56 5.80
C ILE A 388 -7.13 7.98 5.99
N HIS A 389 -7.53 7.81 7.24
CA HIS A 389 -8.88 7.46 7.66
C HIS A 389 -9.15 8.00 9.06
N PHE A 390 -10.43 8.11 9.43
CA PHE A 390 -10.83 8.69 10.72
C PHE A 390 -11.43 7.67 11.69
N LYS A 391 -11.53 6.40 11.29
CA LYS A 391 -12.13 5.32 12.07
C LYS A 391 -11.38 5.05 13.37
N SER A 392 -12.16 4.70 14.39
CA SER A 392 -11.74 4.26 15.72
C SER A 392 -11.71 2.74 15.85
N ALA A 393 -11.14 2.21 16.95
CA ALA A 393 -11.11 0.78 17.24
C ALA A 393 -12.53 0.16 17.28
N VAL A 394 -13.51 0.86 17.86
CA VAL A 394 -14.91 0.40 17.98
C VAL A 394 -15.55 0.20 16.60
N GLU A 395 -15.24 1.08 15.64
CA GLU A 395 -15.74 0.95 14.28
C GLU A 395 -15.02 -0.16 13.51
N LEU A 396 -13.69 -0.28 13.70
CA LEU A 396 -12.85 -1.25 13.02
C LEU A 396 -13.11 -2.69 13.49
N GLU A 397 -13.37 -2.90 14.80
CA GLU A 397 -13.69 -4.22 15.35
C GLU A 397 -14.84 -4.91 14.59
N ARG A 398 -15.83 -4.14 14.16
CA ARG A 398 -17.01 -4.67 13.44
C ARG A 398 -16.70 -5.11 12.01
N LEU A 399 -15.59 -4.61 11.45
CA LEU A 399 -15.22 -4.83 10.05
C LEU A 399 -14.31 -6.04 9.84
N TYR A 400 -13.62 -6.49 10.89
CA TYR A 400 -12.65 -7.58 10.81
C TYR A 400 -13.08 -8.80 11.60
N PRO A 401 -13.35 -9.96 10.95
CA PRO A 401 -13.85 -11.15 11.63
C PRO A 401 -12.94 -11.65 12.77
N ASP A 402 -11.63 -11.63 12.54
CA ASP A 402 -10.60 -12.13 13.48
C ASP A 402 -10.01 -11.03 14.38
N TRP A 403 -10.72 -9.92 14.57
CA TRP A 403 -10.26 -8.79 15.39
C TRP A 403 -9.86 -9.22 16.81
N LYS A 404 -10.72 -9.95 17.51
CA LYS A 404 -10.48 -10.38 18.88
C LYS A 404 -9.22 -11.23 19.00
N ARG A 405 -9.04 -12.18 18.08
CA ARG A 405 -7.86 -13.02 18.00
C ARG A 405 -6.58 -12.19 17.84
N TYR A 406 -6.61 -11.19 16.96
CA TYR A 406 -5.47 -10.30 16.79
C TYR A 406 -5.14 -9.52 18.07
N ILE A 407 -6.16 -8.97 18.74
CA ILE A 407 -5.98 -8.20 20.00
C ILE A 407 -5.43 -9.09 21.12
N GLU A 408 -5.87 -10.33 21.24
CA GLU A 408 -5.36 -11.31 22.21
C GLU A 408 -3.86 -11.60 21.96
N VAL A 409 -3.49 -11.87 20.72
CA VAL A 409 -2.08 -12.07 20.33
C VAL A 409 -1.23 -10.84 20.66
N ARG A 410 -1.71 -9.64 20.29
CA ARG A 410 -1.03 -8.39 20.60
C ARG A 410 -0.80 -8.21 22.09
N ASN A 411 -1.83 -8.38 22.92
CA ASN A 411 -1.74 -8.19 24.37
C ASN A 411 -0.81 -9.20 25.03
N ARG A 412 -0.71 -10.41 24.49
CA ARG A 412 0.24 -11.43 24.95
C ARG A 412 1.68 -11.07 24.60
N LEU A 413 1.95 -10.56 23.40
CA LEU A 413 3.31 -10.27 22.92
C LEU A 413 3.84 -8.91 23.38
N ASP A 414 2.94 -7.96 23.65
CA ASP A 414 3.26 -6.60 24.08
C ASP A 414 2.29 -6.12 25.19
N PRO A 415 2.35 -6.71 26.40
CA PRO A 415 1.44 -6.38 27.49
C PRO A 415 1.59 -4.93 27.98
N GLU A 416 2.80 -4.37 27.91
CA GLU A 416 3.11 -3.01 28.36
C GLU A 416 2.96 -1.94 27.26
N GLY A 417 2.67 -2.33 26.03
CA GLY A 417 2.47 -1.41 24.92
C GLY A 417 3.75 -0.73 24.43
N VAL A 418 4.89 -1.45 24.44
CA VAL A 418 6.19 -0.99 23.93
C VAL A 418 6.11 -0.57 22.46
N PHE A 419 5.32 -1.29 21.63
CA PHE A 419 5.17 -1.01 20.23
C PHE A 419 3.99 -0.10 19.89
N THR A 420 3.38 0.55 20.89
CA THR A 420 2.21 1.41 20.68
C THR A 420 2.58 2.87 20.41
N ASN A 421 1.61 3.62 19.84
CA ASN A 421 1.61 5.08 19.75
C ASN A 421 0.16 5.57 19.69
N ASP A 422 -0.06 6.89 19.59
CA ASP A 422 -1.41 7.47 19.59
C ASP A 422 -2.30 6.96 18.46
N TYR A 423 -1.72 6.73 17.26
CA TYR A 423 -2.46 6.16 16.15
C TYR A 423 -2.93 4.73 16.46
N LEU A 424 -2.02 3.86 16.93
CA LEU A 424 -2.38 2.49 17.28
C LEU A 424 -3.38 2.41 18.43
N ARG A 425 -3.30 3.32 19.41
CA ARG A 425 -4.33 3.44 20.46
C ARG A 425 -5.69 3.79 19.89
N ARG A 426 -5.75 4.72 18.92
CA ARG A 426 -7.00 5.09 18.25
C ARG A 426 -7.61 3.93 17.48
N VAL A 427 -6.78 3.16 16.75
CA VAL A 427 -7.27 2.16 15.79
C VAL A 427 -7.35 0.74 16.35
N LEU A 428 -6.64 0.40 17.42
CA LEU A 428 -6.66 -0.93 18.05
C LEU A 428 -7.18 -0.93 19.49
N GLY A 429 -7.45 0.24 20.05
CA GLY A 429 -7.70 0.38 21.48
C GLY A 429 -6.41 0.19 22.31
N ARG A 430 -6.38 0.73 23.57
CA ARG A 430 -5.25 0.64 24.51
C ARG A 430 -3.87 0.95 23.94
#